data_fe247533ad49df36cd5d186db8461cdc
#
_entry.id   fe247533ad49df36cd5d186db8461cdc
#
_cell.length_a   1.000
_cell.length_b   1.000
_cell.length_c   1.000
_cell.angle_alpha   90.00
_cell.angle_beta   90.00
_cell.angle_gamma   90.00
#
_symmetry.space_group_name_H-M   'P 1'
#
loop_
_entity.id
_entity.type
_entity.pdbx_description
1 polymer ?
#
loop_
_entity_poly.entity_id
_entity_poly.type
_entity_poly.pdbx_seq_one_letter_code
_entity_poly.pdbx_strand_id
1 'polypeptide(L)'
;MADIIKLDKAGFQRDVLGASQPVIVDFTATWCGPCKMLEPVVEELAKEWAGKVMVYKLDVDDHSDLAMQYGVMGVPTLILFVNGQPAQRLTGYQPKDRIVAKFSPSI
;
A
#
# COMPACT_ATOMS: atom_id res chain seq x y z
N MET A 1 8.49 9.34 13.83
CA MET A 1 7.92 8.26 13.02
C MET A 1 7.16 8.84 11.84
N ALA A 2 7.37 8.32 10.64
CA ALA A 2 6.60 8.79 9.50
C ALA A 2 5.20 8.19 9.57
N ASP A 3 4.20 9.05 9.68
CA ASP A 3 2.81 8.58 9.66
C ASP A 3 2.39 8.26 8.24
N ILE A 4 1.84 7.07 8.05
CA ILE A 4 1.27 6.67 6.77
C ILE A 4 -0.12 7.27 6.66
N ILE A 5 -0.32 8.07 5.61
CA ILE A 5 -1.60 8.73 5.37
C ILE A 5 -2.65 7.69 4.99
N LYS A 6 -3.80 7.74 5.67
CA LYS A 6 -4.96 6.91 5.36
C LYS A 6 -5.79 7.60 4.30
N LEU A 7 -6.01 6.93 3.18
CA LEU A 7 -6.75 7.49 2.05
C LEU A 7 -8.24 7.24 2.17
N ASP A 8 -9.02 8.20 1.69
CA ASP A 8 -10.41 7.97 1.32
C ASP A 8 -10.47 7.76 -0.22
N LYS A 9 -11.68 7.61 -0.75
CA LYS A 9 -11.88 7.37 -2.18
C LYS A 9 -11.36 8.52 -3.05
N ALA A 10 -11.63 9.75 -2.64
CA ALA A 10 -11.16 10.94 -3.36
C ALA A 10 -9.64 11.05 -3.32
N GLY A 11 -9.04 10.78 -2.17
CA GLY A 11 -7.59 10.75 -2.01
C GLY A 11 -6.94 9.67 -2.85
N PHE A 12 -7.58 8.50 -2.94
CA PHE A 12 -7.08 7.42 -3.79
C PHE A 12 -7.03 7.85 -5.25
N GLN A 13 -8.11 8.45 -5.76
CA GLN A 13 -8.14 8.92 -7.14
C GLN A 13 -7.08 9.98 -7.42
N ARG A 14 -6.93 10.95 -6.51
CA ARG A 14 -6.00 12.07 -6.67
C ARG A 14 -4.55 11.62 -6.51
N ASP A 15 -4.25 10.88 -5.44
CA ASP A 15 -2.88 10.65 -4.99
C ASP A 15 -2.31 9.30 -5.46
N VAL A 16 -3.13 8.36 -5.86
CA VAL A 16 -2.69 7.07 -6.39
C VAL A 16 -2.85 7.01 -7.90
N LEU A 17 -4.08 7.20 -8.38
CA LEU A 17 -4.34 7.10 -9.82
C LEU A 17 -3.75 8.28 -10.59
N GLY A 18 -3.68 9.46 -9.97
CA GLY A 18 -3.11 10.66 -10.56
C GLY A 18 -1.62 10.86 -10.29
N ALA A 19 -0.97 9.92 -9.60
CA ALA A 19 0.44 10.10 -9.22
C ALA A 19 1.37 9.94 -10.40
N SER A 20 2.42 10.78 -10.41
CA SER A 20 3.49 10.70 -11.42
C SER A 20 4.62 9.76 -10.98
N GLN A 21 4.66 9.37 -9.72
CA GLN A 21 5.67 8.48 -9.17
C GLN A 21 5.02 7.20 -8.66
N PRO A 22 5.79 6.12 -8.45
CA PRO A 22 5.25 4.89 -7.91
C PRO A 22 4.61 5.10 -6.54
N VAL A 23 3.52 4.37 -6.27
CA VAL A 23 2.75 4.47 -5.04
C VAL A 23 2.49 3.08 -4.49
N ILE A 24 2.76 2.87 -3.21
CA ILE A 24 2.37 1.65 -2.51
C ILE A 24 1.13 1.96 -1.68
N VAL A 25 0.10 1.13 -1.83
CA VAL A 25 -1.10 1.20 -0.99
C VAL A 25 -1.18 -0.07 -0.15
N ASP A 26 -1.23 0.11 1.16
CA ASP A 26 -1.44 -0.96 2.14
C ASP A 26 -2.94 -1.06 2.41
N PHE A 27 -3.57 -2.09 1.84
CA PHE A 27 -4.96 -2.42 2.10
C PHE A 27 -5.03 -3.16 3.43
N THR A 28 -5.63 -2.54 4.42
CA THR A 28 -5.56 -2.95 5.82
C THR A 28 -6.94 -2.96 6.47
N ALA A 29 -7.03 -3.48 7.68
CA ALA A 29 -8.23 -3.43 8.51
C ALA A 29 -7.83 -3.26 9.98
N THR A 30 -8.66 -2.58 10.75
CA THR A 30 -8.35 -2.30 12.17
C THR A 30 -8.35 -3.54 13.06
N TRP A 31 -9.10 -4.58 12.68
CA TRP A 31 -9.22 -5.83 13.43
C TRP A 31 -8.15 -6.87 13.08
N CYS A 32 -7.28 -6.56 12.14
CA CYS A 32 -6.36 -7.52 11.54
C CYS A 32 -5.01 -7.52 12.27
N GLY A 33 -4.67 -8.61 12.93
CA GLY A 33 -3.39 -8.76 13.63
C GLY A 33 -2.17 -8.68 12.71
N PRO A 34 -2.13 -9.46 11.61
CA PRO A 34 -1.01 -9.37 10.66
C PRO A 34 -0.84 -7.99 10.02
N CYS A 35 -1.94 -7.24 9.85
CA CYS A 35 -1.86 -5.86 9.36
C CYS A 35 -1.09 -4.98 10.34
N LYS A 36 -1.34 -5.15 11.64
CA LYS A 36 -0.64 -4.41 12.68
C LYS A 36 0.85 -4.75 12.73
N MET A 37 1.19 -6.01 12.47
CA MET A 37 2.58 -6.45 12.39
C MET A 37 3.30 -5.86 11.19
N LEU A 38 2.58 -5.67 10.08
CA LEU A 38 3.14 -5.11 8.86
C LEU A 38 3.34 -3.59 8.95
N GLU A 39 2.55 -2.90 9.76
CA GLU A 39 2.57 -1.44 9.83
C GLU A 39 3.95 -0.84 10.08
N PRO A 40 4.74 -1.31 11.08
CA PRO A 40 6.11 -0.78 11.25
C PRO A 40 7.01 -1.03 10.05
N VAL A 41 6.83 -2.14 9.36
CA VAL A 41 7.61 -2.46 8.15
C VAL A 41 7.29 -1.46 7.04
N VAL A 42 6.02 -1.16 6.84
CA VAL A 42 5.56 -0.20 5.83
C VAL A 42 6.04 1.21 6.17
N GLU A 43 5.99 1.59 7.44
CA GLU A 43 6.51 2.89 7.90
C GLU A 43 8.00 3.03 7.62
N GLU A 44 8.76 1.97 7.87
CA GLU A 44 10.20 1.95 7.61
C GLU A 44 10.49 2.10 6.11
N LEU A 45 9.75 1.38 5.27
CA LEU A 45 9.88 1.52 3.82
C LEU A 45 9.51 2.91 3.33
N ALA A 46 8.49 3.54 3.91
CA ALA A 46 8.10 4.90 3.57
C ALA A 46 9.25 5.89 3.81
N LYS A 47 10.01 5.68 4.88
CA LYS A 47 11.19 6.50 5.17
C LYS A 47 12.32 6.23 4.20
N GLU A 48 12.63 4.95 3.94
CA GLU A 48 13.73 4.56 3.08
C GLU A 48 13.50 4.98 1.63
N TRP A 49 12.25 4.96 1.19
CA TRP A 49 11.88 5.32 -0.18
C TRP A 49 11.33 6.72 -0.32
N ALA A 50 11.50 7.56 0.70
CA ALA A 50 11.04 8.96 0.65
C ALA A 50 11.62 9.66 -0.58
N GLY A 51 10.75 10.33 -1.34
CA GLY A 51 11.12 11.01 -2.58
C GLY A 51 11.10 10.11 -3.82
N LYS A 52 11.04 8.79 -3.66
CA LYS A 52 10.98 7.83 -4.78
C LYS A 52 9.62 7.18 -4.90
N VAL A 53 9.04 6.79 -3.77
CA VAL A 53 7.76 6.08 -3.69
C VAL A 53 6.92 6.73 -2.61
N MET A 54 5.67 7.01 -2.92
CA MET A 54 4.69 7.42 -1.91
C MET A 54 4.06 6.17 -1.31
N VAL A 55 3.77 6.21 -0.02
CA VAL A 55 3.17 5.09 0.70
C VAL A 55 1.93 5.56 1.45
N TYR A 56 0.82 4.88 1.21
CA TYR A 56 -0.46 5.18 1.84
C TYR A 56 -1.08 3.90 2.38
N LYS A 57 -2.09 4.05 3.25
CA LYS A 57 -2.92 2.94 3.68
C LYS A 57 -4.39 3.21 3.37
N LEU A 58 -5.15 2.15 3.19
CA LEU A 58 -6.57 2.22 2.87
C LEU A 58 -7.30 1.13 3.66
N ASP A 59 -8.33 1.55 4.41
CA ASP A 59 -9.13 0.62 5.21
C ASP A 59 -10.17 -0.05 4.32
N VAL A 60 -10.10 -1.39 4.23
CA VAL A 60 -11.01 -2.14 3.35
C VAL A 60 -12.46 -2.16 3.87
N ASP A 61 -12.67 -1.93 5.16
CA ASP A 61 -14.03 -1.88 5.70
C ASP A 61 -14.69 -0.54 5.38
N ASP A 62 -13.92 0.54 5.32
CA ASP A 62 -14.42 1.86 4.93
C ASP A 62 -14.62 1.96 3.42
N HIS A 63 -13.84 1.23 2.64
CA HIS A 63 -13.80 1.34 1.18
C HIS A 63 -13.77 -0.03 0.52
N SER A 64 -14.77 -0.85 0.83
CA SER A 64 -14.87 -2.22 0.30
C SER A 64 -14.98 -2.25 -1.22
N ASP A 65 -15.56 -1.22 -1.83
CA ASP A 65 -15.67 -1.10 -3.28
C ASP A 65 -14.29 -1.02 -3.96
N LEU A 66 -13.36 -0.26 -3.38
CA LEU A 66 -11.99 -0.18 -3.90
C LEU A 66 -11.25 -1.50 -3.71
N ALA A 67 -11.40 -2.14 -2.56
CA ALA A 67 -10.80 -3.45 -2.32
C ALA A 67 -11.28 -4.47 -3.36
N MET A 68 -12.58 -4.50 -3.64
CA MET A 68 -13.17 -5.39 -4.64
C MET A 68 -12.67 -5.06 -6.04
N GLN A 69 -12.57 -3.79 -6.37
CA GLN A 69 -12.11 -3.33 -7.68
C GLN A 69 -10.72 -3.86 -8.01
N TYR A 70 -9.84 -3.92 -7.02
CA TYR A 70 -8.46 -4.38 -7.21
C TYR A 70 -8.24 -5.83 -6.79
N GLY A 71 -9.33 -6.56 -6.55
CA GLY A 71 -9.26 -7.99 -6.24
C GLY A 71 -8.59 -8.30 -4.90
N VAL A 72 -8.70 -7.39 -3.92
CA VAL A 72 -8.16 -7.60 -2.59
C VAL A 72 -9.11 -8.51 -1.81
N MET A 73 -8.72 -9.77 -1.69
CA MET A 73 -9.54 -10.81 -1.04
C MET A 73 -9.16 -11.03 0.42
N GLY A 74 -8.02 -10.54 0.83
CA GLY A 74 -7.53 -10.70 2.20
C GLY A 74 -6.65 -9.53 2.59
N VAL A 75 -6.44 -9.34 3.88
CA VAL A 75 -5.60 -8.28 4.43
C VAL A 75 -4.49 -8.85 5.30
N PRO A 76 -3.32 -8.20 5.34
CA PRO A 76 -2.94 -7.03 4.56
C PRO A 76 -2.62 -7.41 3.11
N THR A 77 -2.83 -6.48 2.19
CA THR A 77 -2.37 -6.61 0.80
C THR A 77 -1.66 -5.31 0.42
N LEU A 78 -0.42 -5.43 -0.04
CA LEU A 78 0.33 -4.31 -0.58
C LEU A 78 0.24 -4.35 -2.10
N ILE A 79 -0.18 -3.25 -2.70
CA ILE A 79 -0.18 -3.10 -4.16
C ILE A 79 0.71 -1.92 -4.51
N LEU A 80 1.67 -2.17 -5.41
CA LEU A 80 2.49 -1.12 -6.02
C LEU A 80 1.79 -0.66 -7.29
N PHE A 81 1.45 0.63 -7.33
CA PHE A 81 0.87 1.27 -8.51
C PHE A 81 1.96 2.06 -9.24
N VAL A 82 2.03 1.88 -10.54
CA VAL A 82 2.94 2.66 -11.39
C VAL A 82 2.10 3.29 -12.50
N ASN A 83 2.18 4.61 -12.60
CA ASN A 83 1.36 5.39 -13.54
C ASN A 83 -0.15 5.08 -13.41
N GLY A 84 -0.60 4.92 -12.17
CA GLY A 84 -2.00 4.66 -11.86
C GLY A 84 -2.47 3.23 -12.12
N GLN A 85 -1.55 2.31 -12.45
CA GLN A 85 -1.87 0.90 -12.73
C GLN A 85 -1.22 -0.02 -11.73
N PRO A 86 -1.92 -1.07 -11.26
CA PRO A 86 -1.29 -2.08 -10.41
C PRO A 86 -0.14 -2.77 -11.14
N ALA A 87 1.04 -2.72 -10.59
CA ALA A 87 2.24 -3.33 -11.19
C ALA A 87 2.66 -4.60 -10.46
N GLN A 88 2.62 -4.59 -9.12
CA GLN A 88 3.02 -5.72 -8.29
C GLN A 88 2.13 -5.77 -7.06
N ARG A 89 1.97 -6.97 -6.48
CA ARG A 89 1.20 -7.15 -5.25
C ARG A 89 1.82 -8.21 -4.35
N LEU A 90 1.66 -8.03 -3.06
CA LEU A 90 2.00 -9.01 -2.03
C LEU A 90 0.83 -9.11 -1.06
N THR A 91 0.38 -10.33 -0.78
CA THR A 91 -0.71 -10.59 0.16
C THR A 91 -0.17 -11.22 1.43
N GLY A 92 -0.71 -10.77 2.58
CA GLY A 92 -0.29 -11.24 3.90
C GLY A 92 0.92 -10.48 4.41
N TYR A 93 1.30 -10.80 5.65
CA TYR A 93 2.50 -10.22 6.25
C TYR A 93 3.73 -10.68 5.47
N GLN A 94 4.61 -9.73 5.17
CA GLN A 94 5.90 -10.00 4.53
C GLN A 94 6.98 -9.20 5.24
N PRO A 95 8.17 -9.77 5.45
CA PRO A 95 9.30 -9.01 5.97
C PRO A 95 9.78 -7.98 4.94
N LYS A 96 10.47 -6.96 5.42
CA LYS A 96 10.90 -5.84 4.59
C LYS A 96 11.70 -6.27 3.36
N ASP A 97 12.63 -7.20 3.51
CA ASP A 97 13.49 -7.65 2.41
C ASP A 97 12.69 -8.33 1.28
N ARG A 98 11.60 -9.03 1.61
CA ARG A 98 10.70 -9.61 0.61
C ARG A 98 9.97 -8.53 -0.18
N ILE A 99 9.50 -7.49 0.50
CA ILE A 99 8.81 -6.37 -0.13
C ILE A 99 9.77 -5.63 -1.06
N VAL A 100 10.97 -5.35 -0.59
CA VAL A 100 12.00 -4.69 -1.40
C VAL A 100 12.33 -5.52 -2.64
N ALA A 101 12.55 -6.82 -2.47
CA ALA A 101 12.88 -7.70 -3.60
C ALA A 101 11.78 -7.74 -4.64
N LYS A 102 10.52 -7.74 -4.21
CA LYS A 102 9.36 -7.82 -5.12
C LYS A 102 9.11 -6.51 -5.85
N PHE A 103 9.22 -5.38 -5.15
CA PHE A 103 8.79 -4.09 -5.67
C PHE A 103 9.91 -3.28 -6.33
N SER A 104 11.16 -3.42 -5.88
CA SER A 104 12.28 -2.63 -6.41
C SER A 104 12.45 -2.69 -7.91
N PRO A 105 12.26 -3.83 -8.59
CA PRO A 105 12.42 -3.87 -10.05
C PRO A 105 11.42 -2.99 -10.81
N SER A 106 10.31 -2.61 -10.18
CA SER A 106 9.27 -1.80 -10.80
C SER A 106 9.30 -0.33 -10.36
N ILE A 107 10.27 0.03 -9.54
CA ILE A 107 10.39 1.40 -9.02
C ILE A 107 11.40 2.23 -9.80
#